data_87b613f0f64bd2a04e332f2683e7d6bb
#
_entry.id   87b613f0f64bd2a04e332f2683e7d6bb
#
_cell.length_a   1.000
_cell.length_b   1.000
_cell.length_c   1.000
_cell.angle_alpha   90.00
_cell.angle_beta   90.00
_cell.angle_gamma   90.00
#
_symmetry.space_group_name_H-M   'P 1'
#
loop_
_entity.id
_entity.type
_entity.pdbx_description
1 polymer ?
#
loop_
_entity_poly.entity_id
_entity_poly.type
_entity_poly.pdbx_seq_one_letter_code
_entity_poly.pdbx_strand_id
1 'polypeptide(L)'
;MSLPSRRVLIPEVPVVAADWTSAAILSSAGEITVKSSNSAGQYLASAHPILCHAPATAAHLRTDRFAAADVLELFAFVRPAAFCLPTVAGLADAFRLTRPATLEDQPLTIITVVKILLTELTTLPGIEAKMLAGVAGAMSRGGWAWGPSVLAALGGDPNETKGYGPAAGLRVWMNLPEWEERAQPPPPGSEPCSGP
;
A
#
# COMPACT_ATOMS: atom_id res chain seq x y z
N MET A 1 -3.23 -20.11 23.36
CA MET A 1 -2.47 -19.02 22.72
C MET A 1 -3.48 -17.98 22.24
N SER A 2 -3.49 -16.80 22.87
CA SER A 2 -4.38 -15.71 22.47
C SER A 2 -3.93 -15.22 21.08
N LEU A 3 -4.85 -15.14 20.11
CA LEU A 3 -4.53 -14.54 18.81
C LEU A 3 -4.07 -13.10 19.04
N PRO A 4 -3.00 -12.64 18.41
CA PRO A 4 -2.58 -11.25 18.53
C PRO A 4 -3.73 -10.32 18.11
N SER A 5 -3.98 -9.30 18.92
CA SER A 5 -5.06 -8.34 18.69
C SER A 5 -4.78 -7.55 17.41
N ARG A 6 -5.74 -7.54 16.47
CA ARG A 6 -5.69 -6.70 15.28
C ARG A 6 -5.63 -5.24 15.69
N ARG A 7 -4.68 -4.50 15.14
CA ARG A 7 -4.49 -3.09 15.48
C ARG A 7 -3.97 -2.30 14.30
N VAL A 8 -4.37 -1.04 14.22
CA VAL A 8 -3.80 -0.08 13.26
C VAL A 8 -2.42 0.34 13.77
N LEU A 9 -1.39 0.01 13.03
CA LEU A 9 0.00 0.41 13.29
C LEU A 9 0.45 1.30 12.14
N ILE A 10 0.71 2.57 12.42
CA ILE A 10 1.21 3.53 11.45
C ILE A 10 2.70 3.69 11.69
N PRO A 11 3.56 3.63 10.65
CA PRO A 11 4.99 3.91 10.81
C PRO A 11 5.24 5.30 11.40
N GLU A 12 6.15 5.41 12.36
CA GLU A 12 6.56 6.67 12.97
C GLU A 12 7.58 7.42 12.10
N VAL A 13 7.18 7.71 10.87
CA VAL A 13 7.99 8.42 9.87
C VAL A 13 7.24 9.64 9.36
N PRO A 14 7.94 10.64 8.77
CA PRO A 14 7.27 11.83 8.24
C PRO A 14 6.27 11.47 7.14
N VAL A 15 5.16 12.23 7.07
CA VAL A 15 4.22 12.19 5.94
C VAL A 15 4.47 13.38 5.03
N VAL A 16 4.59 13.15 3.74
CA VAL A 16 5.07 14.16 2.80
C VAL A 16 4.14 14.30 1.59
N ALA A 17 3.85 15.55 1.26
CA ALA A 17 3.31 15.95 -0.03
C ALA A 17 4.26 16.98 -0.67
N ALA A 18 4.48 16.90 -1.97
CA ALA A 18 5.37 17.81 -2.68
C ALA A 18 4.78 18.25 -4.01
N ASP A 19 5.08 19.49 -4.37
CA ASP A 19 4.95 20.02 -5.72
C ASP A 19 6.33 20.39 -6.29
N TRP A 20 6.38 21.04 -7.44
CA TRP A 20 7.63 21.43 -8.12
C TRP A 20 8.47 22.45 -7.37
N THR A 21 7.90 23.17 -6.40
CA THR A 21 8.53 24.28 -5.69
C THR A 21 8.77 23.98 -4.21
N SER A 22 7.85 23.25 -3.59
CA SER A 22 7.79 23.09 -2.15
C SER A 22 7.37 21.66 -1.75
N ALA A 23 7.69 21.31 -0.51
CA ALA A 23 7.21 20.09 0.13
C ALA A 23 6.67 20.41 1.52
N ALA A 24 5.45 19.96 1.80
CA ALA A 24 4.86 19.98 3.14
C ALA A 24 5.18 18.65 3.83
N ILE A 25 5.73 18.74 5.02
CA ILE A 25 6.21 17.61 5.82
C ILE A 25 5.49 17.65 7.17
N LEU A 26 4.68 16.62 7.43
CA LEU A 26 4.09 16.37 8.73
C LEU A 26 5.01 15.45 9.52
N SER A 27 5.54 15.95 10.64
CA SER A 27 6.39 15.16 11.53
C SER A 27 5.58 14.15 12.36
N SER A 28 6.25 13.18 12.97
CA SER A 28 5.62 12.25 13.93
C SER A 28 5.07 12.97 15.19
N ALA A 29 5.57 14.16 15.49
CA ALA A 29 5.05 15.01 16.57
C ALA A 29 3.77 15.79 16.18
N GLY A 30 3.33 15.70 14.92
CA GLY A 30 2.15 16.40 14.43
C GLY A 30 2.40 17.83 13.92
N GLU A 31 3.65 18.23 13.78
CA GLU A 31 4.02 19.55 13.26
C GLU A 31 4.13 19.51 11.72
N ILE A 32 3.57 20.53 11.05
CA ILE A 32 3.69 20.73 9.62
C ILE A 32 4.74 21.78 9.33
N THR A 33 5.71 21.42 8.50
CA THR A 33 6.74 22.34 8.00
C THR A 33 6.77 22.34 6.49
N VAL A 34 6.94 23.52 5.87
CA VAL A 34 7.12 23.65 4.44
C VAL A 34 8.57 23.97 4.12
N LYS A 35 9.16 23.20 3.21
CA LYS A 35 10.54 23.38 2.73
C LYS A 35 10.53 23.52 1.21
N SER A 36 11.58 24.14 0.65
CA SER A 36 11.79 24.08 -0.81
C SER A 36 12.01 22.64 -1.26
N SER A 37 11.57 22.27 -2.46
CA SER A 37 11.70 20.92 -3.00
C SER A 37 13.14 20.40 -2.95
N ASN A 38 14.13 21.23 -3.29
CA ASN A 38 15.54 20.84 -3.25
C ASN A 38 16.03 20.53 -1.83
N SER A 39 15.61 21.32 -0.84
CA SER A 39 16.01 21.12 0.57
C SER A 39 15.30 19.90 1.16
N ALA A 40 14.06 19.64 0.76
CA ALA A 40 13.30 18.49 1.22
C ALA A 40 13.85 17.17 0.66
N GLY A 41 14.29 17.13 -0.59
CA GLY A 41 14.77 15.91 -1.25
C GLY A 41 15.92 15.24 -0.51
N GLN A 42 16.91 16.00 -0.06
CA GLN A 42 18.05 15.48 0.71
C GLN A 42 17.63 14.89 2.06
N TYR A 43 16.72 15.57 2.76
CA TYR A 43 16.21 15.11 4.06
C TYR A 43 15.38 13.84 3.93
N LEU A 44 14.50 13.77 2.92
CA LEU A 44 13.52 12.71 2.78
C LEU A 44 14.11 11.40 2.26
N ALA A 45 15.21 11.44 1.51
CA ALA A 45 15.88 10.25 1.00
C ALA A 45 16.31 9.27 2.11
N SER A 46 16.62 9.78 3.32
CA SER A 46 17.00 8.96 4.48
C SER A 46 15.86 8.67 5.46
N ALA A 47 14.73 9.37 5.34
CA ALA A 47 13.64 9.34 6.32
C ALA A 47 12.58 8.26 6.04
N HIS A 48 12.61 7.58 4.88
CA HIS A 48 11.61 6.59 4.45
C HIS A 48 10.16 7.07 4.63
N PRO A 49 9.78 8.24 4.08
CA PRO A 49 8.51 8.89 4.40
C PRO A 49 7.30 8.13 3.90
N ILE A 50 6.14 8.42 4.49
CA ILE A 50 4.83 8.10 3.90
C ILE A 50 4.49 9.19 2.87
N LEU A 51 4.07 8.79 1.68
CA LEU A 51 3.70 9.71 0.60
C LEU A 51 2.62 9.09 -0.32
N CYS A 52 1.99 9.91 -1.15
CA CYS A 52 0.93 9.44 -2.04
C CYS A 52 1.46 8.50 -3.14
N HIS A 53 2.50 8.95 -3.88
CA HIS A 53 3.07 8.24 -5.04
C HIS A 53 4.57 8.52 -5.13
N ALA A 54 5.39 7.51 -4.86
CA ALA A 54 6.84 7.68 -4.73
C ALA A 54 7.51 8.20 -6.01
N PRO A 55 7.23 7.69 -7.22
CA PRO A 55 7.84 8.21 -8.44
C PRO A 55 7.52 9.68 -8.71
N ALA A 56 6.27 10.11 -8.51
CA ALA A 56 5.88 11.50 -8.73
C ALA A 56 6.51 12.43 -7.68
N THR A 57 6.55 12.01 -6.41
CA THR A 57 7.18 12.81 -5.36
C THR A 57 8.68 12.96 -5.60
N ALA A 58 9.38 11.89 -6.01
CA ALA A 58 10.80 11.97 -6.36
C ALA A 58 11.06 12.96 -7.51
N ALA A 59 10.19 12.95 -8.54
CA ALA A 59 10.27 13.89 -9.66
C ALA A 59 10.08 15.35 -9.22
N HIS A 60 9.06 15.63 -8.36
CA HIS A 60 8.82 16.96 -7.81
C HIS A 60 9.99 17.46 -6.95
N LEU A 61 10.61 16.57 -6.19
CA LEU A 61 11.78 16.86 -5.35
C LEU A 61 13.11 16.91 -6.13
N ARG A 62 13.09 16.58 -7.43
CA ARG A 62 14.28 16.51 -8.29
C ARG A 62 15.38 15.63 -7.71
N THR A 63 14.99 14.51 -7.14
CA THR A 63 15.89 13.54 -6.52
C THR A 63 15.75 12.17 -7.19
N ASP A 64 16.74 11.30 -6.99
CA ASP A 64 16.64 9.91 -7.38
C ASP A 64 15.53 9.19 -6.59
N ARG A 65 15.15 8.01 -7.05
CA ARG A 65 14.19 7.17 -6.33
C ARG A 65 14.74 6.82 -4.95
N PHE A 66 13.91 6.96 -3.95
CA PHE A 66 14.23 6.63 -2.56
C PHE A 66 13.17 5.68 -1.97
N ALA A 67 13.54 4.99 -0.92
CA ALA A 67 12.62 4.10 -0.21
C ALA A 67 11.55 4.92 0.53
N ALA A 68 10.29 4.58 0.32
CA ALA A 68 9.15 5.27 0.93
C ALA A 68 7.99 4.28 1.16
N ALA A 69 7.09 4.63 2.05
CA ALA A 69 5.80 3.96 2.20
C ALA A 69 4.78 4.63 1.24
N ASP A 70 4.67 4.08 0.03
CA ASP A 70 3.77 4.57 -1.02
C ASP A 70 2.32 4.17 -0.72
N VAL A 71 1.43 5.16 -0.61
CA VAL A 71 0.01 4.92 -0.24
C VAL A 71 -0.76 4.25 -1.37
N LEU A 72 -0.37 4.46 -2.63
CA LEU A 72 -1.01 3.75 -3.74
C LEU A 72 -0.70 2.25 -3.73
N GLU A 73 0.47 1.84 -3.26
CA GLU A 73 0.77 0.41 -3.05
C GLU A 73 -0.14 -0.19 -1.97
N LEU A 74 -0.33 0.52 -0.85
CA LEU A 74 -1.25 0.11 0.20
C LEU A 74 -2.70 0.08 -0.31
N PHE A 75 -3.11 1.10 -1.08
CA PHE A 75 -4.43 1.16 -1.70
C PHE A 75 -4.68 -0.03 -2.62
N ALA A 76 -3.73 -0.34 -3.51
CA ALA A 76 -3.82 -1.48 -4.42
C ALA A 76 -3.88 -2.83 -3.68
N PHE A 77 -3.20 -2.95 -2.54
CA PHE A 77 -3.26 -4.14 -1.70
C PHE A 77 -4.63 -4.31 -1.02
N VAL A 78 -5.19 -3.23 -0.48
CA VAL A 78 -6.47 -3.27 0.28
C VAL A 78 -7.68 -3.29 -0.63
N ARG A 79 -7.61 -2.60 -1.77
CA ARG A 79 -8.71 -2.43 -2.73
C ARG A 79 -8.26 -2.74 -4.17
N PRO A 80 -7.88 -3.99 -4.49
CA PRO A 80 -7.22 -4.34 -5.76
C PRO A 80 -8.08 -4.07 -7.01
N ALA A 81 -9.40 -4.03 -6.89
CA ALA A 81 -10.31 -3.78 -7.99
C ALA A 81 -10.80 -2.31 -8.08
N ALA A 82 -10.31 -1.43 -7.20
CA ALA A 82 -10.73 -0.03 -7.18
C ALA A 82 -9.76 0.85 -7.97
N PHE A 83 -10.31 1.85 -8.66
CA PHE A 83 -9.52 2.86 -9.35
C PHE A 83 -9.32 4.10 -8.46
N CYS A 84 -8.12 4.64 -8.48
CA CYS A 84 -7.76 5.90 -7.85
C CYS A 84 -6.80 6.68 -8.74
N LEU A 85 -7.02 7.98 -8.90
CA LEU A 85 -6.01 8.84 -9.53
C LEU A 85 -4.77 8.92 -8.62
N PRO A 86 -3.54 8.87 -9.18
CA PRO A 86 -2.29 8.84 -8.41
C PRO A 86 -1.91 10.23 -7.83
N THR A 87 -2.87 10.87 -7.17
CA THR A 87 -2.73 12.18 -6.54
C THR A 87 -3.43 12.20 -5.19
N VAL A 88 -3.05 13.11 -4.31
CA VAL A 88 -3.70 13.26 -3.00
C VAL A 88 -5.18 13.64 -3.16
N ALA A 89 -5.52 14.48 -4.14
CA ALA A 89 -6.91 14.79 -4.46
C ALA A 89 -7.68 13.56 -4.96
N GLY A 90 -7.03 12.70 -5.78
CA GLY A 90 -7.63 11.44 -6.23
C GLY A 90 -7.87 10.46 -5.09
N LEU A 91 -6.95 10.39 -4.12
CA LEU A 91 -7.17 9.64 -2.89
C LEU A 91 -8.36 10.21 -2.10
N ALA A 92 -8.43 11.54 -1.92
CA ALA A 92 -9.55 12.18 -1.23
C ALA A 92 -10.89 11.80 -1.88
N ASP A 93 -10.98 11.85 -3.21
CA ASP A 93 -12.19 11.47 -3.96
C ASP A 93 -12.56 9.99 -3.76
N ALA A 94 -11.59 9.09 -3.86
CA ALA A 94 -11.80 7.64 -3.71
C ALA A 94 -12.35 7.27 -2.32
N PHE A 95 -12.04 8.08 -1.30
CA PHE A 95 -12.51 7.90 0.07
C PHE A 95 -13.63 8.88 0.48
N ARG A 96 -14.15 9.69 -0.46
CA ARG A 96 -15.17 10.71 -0.20
C ARG A 96 -14.78 11.69 0.91
N LEU A 97 -13.51 12.02 0.97
CA LEU A 97 -12.96 13.04 1.87
C LEU A 97 -13.01 14.42 1.18
N THR A 98 -12.97 15.46 1.98
CA THR A 98 -12.76 16.82 1.46
C THR A 98 -11.40 16.90 0.77
N ARG A 99 -11.36 17.41 -0.47
CA ARG A 99 -10.09 17.62 -1.17
C ARG A 99 -9.23 18.64 -0.41
N PRO A 100 -7.92 18.38 -0.28
CA PRO A 100 -7.02 19.34 0.34
C PRO A 100 -6.99 20.64 -0.48
N ALA A 101 -7.11 21.79 0.19
CA ALA A 101 -7.12 23.10 -0.46
C ALA A 101 -5.69 23.63 -0.67
N THR A 102 -4.77 23.29 0.21
CA THR A 102 -3.38 23.76 0.20
C THR A 102 -2.41 22.57 0.18
N LEU A 103 -1.12 22.86 -0.04
CA LEU A 103 -0.07 21.82 0.04
C LEU A 103 0.05 21.28 1.47
N GLU A 104 -0.12 22.13 2.47
CA GLU A 104 -0.06 21.79 3.90
C GLU A 104 -1.18 20.87 4.36
N ASP A 105 -2.34 20.89 3.70
CA ASP A 105 -3.47 20.00 4.00
C ASP A 105 -3.23 18.57 3.47
N GLN A 106 -2.37 18.40 2.47
CA GLN A 106 -2.18 17.14 1.79
C GLN A 106 -1.62 16.03 2.70
N PRO A 107 -0.61 16.26 3.56
CA PRO A 107 -0.12 15.23 4.48
C PRO A 107 -1.21 14.73 5.44
N LEU A 108 -2.13 15.59 5.89
CA LEU A 108 -3.26 15.21 6.74
C LEU A 108 -4.26 14.32 6.01
N THR A 109 -4.50 14.60 4.73
CA THR A 109 -5.32 13.73 3.87
C THR A 109 -4.66 12.37 3.68
N ILE A 110 -3.35 12.33 3.40
CA ILE A 110 -2.57 11.09 3.23
C ILE A 110 -2.68 10.21 4.48
N ILE A 111 -2.41 10.76 5.67
CA ILE A 111 -2.44 9.98 6.91
C ILE A 111 -3.86 9.50 7.25
N THR A 112 -4.88 10.28 6.91
CA THR A 112 -6.27 9.89 7.07
C THR A 112 -6.62 8.69 6.19
N VAL A 113 -6.21 8.70 4.92
CA VAL A 113 -6.39 7.57 4.00
C VAL A 113 -5.67 6.31 4.50
N VAL A 114 -4.43 6.44 4.97
CA VAL A 114 -3.68 5.33 5.58
C VAL A 114 -4.44 4.71 6.76
N LYS A 115 -4.99 5.54 7.66
CA LYS A 115 -5.79 5.07 8.79
C LYS A 115 -7.02 4.30 8.33
N ILE A 116 -7.74 4.80 7.33
CA ILE A 116 -8.93 4.12 6.78
C ILE A 116 -8.54 2.78 6.19
N LEU A 117 -7.53 2.71 5.33
CA LEU A 117 -7.08 1.48 4.68
C LEU A 117 -6.66 0.41 5.70
N LEU A 118 -5.85 0.78 6.68
CA LEU A 118 -5.42 -0.14 7.73
C LEU A 118 -6.60 -0.58 8.62
N THR A 119 -7.57 0.31 8.88
CA THR A 119 -8.78 -0.04 9.64
C THR A 119 -9.64 -1.05 8.88
N GLU A 120 -9.81 -0.92 7.57
CA GLU A 120 -10.52 -1.90 6.74
C GLU A 120 -9.94 -3.31 6.91
N LEU A 121 -8.62 -3.45 6.94
CA LEU A 121 -7.96 -4.73 7.16
C LEU A 121 -8.28 -5.33 8.54
N THR A 122 -8.48 -4.51 9.57
CA THR A 122 -8.81 -5.02 10.92
C THR A 122 -10.20 -5.65 10.99
N THR A 123 -11.09 -5.32 10.06
CA THR A 123 -12.49 -5.79 10.05
C THR A 123 -12.72 -7.02 9.18
N LEU A 124 -11.72 -7.47 8.43
CA LEU A 124 -11.84 -8.61 7.53
C LEU A 124 -12.19 -9.92 8.24
N PRO A 125 -12.96 -10.84 7.61
CA PRO A 125 -13.18 -12.18 8.12
C PRO A 125 -11.85 -12.93 8.40
N GLY A 126 -11.85 -13.80 9.41
CA GLY A 126 -10.61 -14.46 9.87
C GLY A 126 -9.88 -15.28 8.80
N ILE A 127 -10.62 -15.93 7.90
CA ILE A 127 -10.04 -16.72 6.79
C ILE A 127 -9.34 -15.79 5.80
N GLU A 128 -10.02 -14.74 5.37
CA GLU A 128 -9.50 -13.75 4.42
C GLU A 128 -8.29 -13.02 5.00
N ALA A 129 -8.37 -12.57 6.26
CA ALA A 129 -7.25 -11.95 6.96
C ALA A 129 -6.02 -12.87 7.02
N LYS A 130 -6.19 -14.18 7.25
CA LYS A 130 -5.09 -15.14 7.27
C LYS A 130 -4.45 -15.32 5.89
N MET A 131 -5.24 -15.34 4.83
CA MET A 131 -4.73 -15.42 3.46
C MET A 131 -3.92 -14.17 3.11
N LEU A 132 -4.47 -12.98 3.35
CA LEU A 132 -3.80 -11.71 3.09
C LEU A 132 -2.54 -11.52 3.95
N ALA A 133 -2.52 -12.00 5.20
CA ALA A 133 -1.33 -12.00 6.04
C ALA A 133 -0.18 -12.81 5.42
N GLY A 134 -0.48 -13.93 4.76
CA GLY A 134 0.51 -14.71 4.01
C GLY A 134 1.14 -13.91 2.86
N VAL A 135 0.32 -13.19 2.10
CA VAL A 135 0.79 -12.30 1.01
C VAL A 135 1.61 -11.14 1.57
N ALA A 136 1.08 -10.44 2.59
CA ALA A 136 1.76 -9.32 3.23
C ALA A 136 3.13 -9.74 3.81
N GLY A 137 3.21 -10.92 4.44
CA GLY A 137 4.46 -11.47 4.94
C GLY A 137 5.48 -11.76 3.84
N ALA A 138 5.03 -12.26 2.68
CA ALA A 138 5.90 -12.47 1.53
C ALA A 138 6.42 -11.14 0.95
N MET A 139 5.55 -10.14 0.80
CA MET A 139 5.91 -8.80 0.34
C MET A 139 6.83 -8.07 1.33
N SER A 140 6.58 -8.22 2.63
CA SER A 140 7.42 -7.65 3.70
C SER A 140 8.86 -8.17 3.63
N ARG A 141 9.04 -9.48 3.38
CA ARG A 141 10.39 -10.05 3.15
C ARG A 141 11.05 -9.52 1.88
N GLY A 142 10.27 -9.11 0.89
CA GLY A 142 10.75 -8.42 -0.31
C GLY A 142 11.04 -6.93 -0.11
N GLY A 143 10.90 -6.41 1.12
CA GLY A 143 11.19 -5.01 1.43
C GLY A 143 9.98 -4.07 1.30
N TRP A 144 8.75 -4.59 1.22
CA TRP A 144 7.57 -3.75 1.16
C TRP A 144 7.36 -2.97 2.46
N ALA A 145 7.37 -1.65 2.36
CA ALA A 145 7.36 -0.75 3.52
C ALA A 145 6.09 -0.88 4.40
N TRP A 146 4.95 -1.26 3.82
CA TRP A 146 3.70 -1.46 4.54
C TRP A 146 3.57 -2.82 5.24
N GLY A 147 4.49 -3.75 4.99
CA GLY A 147 4.43 -5.11 5.52
C GLY A 147 4.13 -5.19 7.01
N PRO A 148 4.90 -4.54 7.90
CA PRO A 148 4.65 -4.55 9.35
C PRO A 148 3.28 -4.01 9.74
N SER A 149 2.84 -2.90 9.12
CA SER A 149 1.55 -2.26 9.40
C SER A 149 0.37 -3.13 8.98
N VAL A 150 0.46 -3.73 7.80
CA VAL A 150 -0.57 -4.64 7.27
C VAL A 150 -0.63 -5.92 8.09
N LEU A 151 0.49 -6.52 8.47
CA LEU A 151 0.52 -7.68 9.35
C LEU A 151 -0.11 -7.39 10.70
N ALA A 152 0.18 -6.24 11.33
CA ALA A 152 -0.46 -5.83 12.58
C ALA A 152 -1.98 -5.69 12.43
N ALA A 153 -2.45 -5.11 11.33
CA ALA A 153 -3.87 -4.92 11.04
C ALA A 153 -4.60 -6.25 10.82
N LEU A 154 -3.93 -7.24 10.23
CA LEU A 154 -4.48 -8.58 9.99
C LEU A 154 -4.34 -9.53 11.20
N GLY A 155 -3.72 -9.09 12.30
CA GLY A 155 -3.51 -9.89 13.51
C GLY A 155 -2.31 -10.83 13.41
N GLY A 156 -1.35 -10.53 12.55
CA GLY A 156 -0.03 -11.16 12.49
C GLY A 156 1.00 -10.45 13.36
N ASP A 157 2.17 -11.04 13.53
CA ASP A 157 3.31 -10.37 14.17
C ASP A 157 4.01 -9.46 13.15
N PRO A 158 4.07 -8.14 13.39
CA PRO A 158 4.77 -7.20 12.51
C PRO A 158 6.26 -7.52 12.31
N ASN A 159 6.87 -8.21 13.29
CA ASN A 159 8.29 -8.56 13.28
C ASN A 159 8.54 -9.99 12.76
N GLU A 160 7.49 -10.80 12.58
CA GLU A 160 7.62 -12.17 12.14
C GLU A 160 7.74 -12.27 10.62
N THR A 161 8.96 -12.26 10.11
CA THR A 161 9.23 -12.49 8.69
C THR A 161 9.30 -13.97 8.32
N LYS A 162 9.38 -14.89 9.29
CA LYS A 162 9.64 -16.33 9.06
C LYS A 162 8.39 -17.22 8.94
N GLY A 163 7.26 -16.81 9.52
CA GLY A 163 6.04 -17.66 9.61
C GLY A 163 5.23 -17.81 8.32
N TYR A 164 5.45 -16.94 7.35
CA TYR A 164 4.69 -16.91 6.10
C TYR A 164 5.55 -17.47 4.95
N GLY A 165 5.45 -18.78 4.71
CA GLY A 165 6.22 -19.44 3.65
C GLY A 165 5.78 -19.00 2.23
N PRO A 166 6.63 -19.20 1.19
CA PRO A 166 6.30 -18.81 -0.19
C PRO A 166 5.03 -19.50 -0.73
N ALA A 167 4.68 -20.66 -0.19
CA ALA A 167 3.45 -21.37 -0.54
C ALA A 167 2.15 -20.63 -0.16
N ALA A 168 2.18 -19.72 0.83
CA ALA A 168 0.99 -18.93 1.20
C ALA A 168 0.63 -17.88 0.14
N GLY A 169 1.63 -17.25 -0.49
CA GLY A 169 1.42 -16.32 -1.60
C GLY A 169 0.92 -17.01 -2.87
N LEU A 170 1.47 -18.17 -3.20
CA LEU A 170 1.05 -18.96 -4.37
C LEU A 170 -0.40 -19.45 -4.27
N ARG A 171 -0.90 -19.76 -3.07
CA ARG A 171 -2.30 -20.20 -2.87
C ARG A 171 -3.33 -19.11 -3.19
N VAL A 172 -2.98 -17.83 -3.03
CA VAL A 172 -3.87 -16.72 -3.41
C VAL A 172 -4.09 -16.70 -4.91
N TRP A 173 -3.02 -16.89 -5.68
CA TRP A 173 -3.10 -16.96 -7.15
C TRP A 173 -3.90 -18.18 -7.64
N MET A 174 -3.80 -19.30 -6.94
CA MET A 174 -4.53 -20.53 -7.28
C MET A 174 -6.05 -20.44 -7.00
N ASN A 175 -6.51 -19.49 -6.19
CA ASN A 175 -7.92 -19.29 -5.86
C ASN A 175 -8.55 -18.13 -6.63
N LEU A 176 -7.89 -17.59 -7.66
CA LEU A 176 -8.51 -16.60 -8.54
C LEU A 176 -9.51 -17.26 -9.47
N PRO A 177 -10.74 -16.72 -9.62
CA PRO A 177 -11.78 -17.28 -10.49
C PRO A 177 -11.31 -17.55 -11.92
N GLU A 178 -10.39 -16.71 -12.44
CA GLU A 178 -9.82 -16.86 -13.78
C GLU A 178 -9.00 -18.15 -13.98
N TRP A 179 -8.56 -18.78 -12.90
CA TRP A 179 -7.85 -20.07 -12.96
C TRP A 179 -8.82 -21.25 -12.92
N GLU A 180 -10.00 -21.10 -12.35
CA GLU A 180 -11.07 -22.11 -12.36
C GLU A 180 -11.66 -22.25 -13.75
N GLU A 181 -11.84 -21.16 -14.51
CA GLU A 181 -12.34 -21.19 -15.90
C GLU A 181 -11.38 -21.90 -16.86
N ARG A 182 -10.05 -21.84 -16.62
CA ARG A 182 -9.06 -22.54 -17.45
C ARG A 182 -8.98 -24.04 -17.18
N ALA A 183 -9.54 -24.53 -16.10
CA ALA A 183 -9.61 -25.95 -15.78
C ALA A 183 -10.79 -26.66 -16.42
N GLN A 184 -11.66 -25.96 -17.16
CA GLN A 184 -12.72 -26.61 -17.94
C GLN A 184 -12.11 -27.34 -19.13
N PRO A 185 -12.41 -28.64 -19.32
CA PRO A 185 -11.97 -29.36 -20.50
C PRO A 185 -12.59 -28.71 -21.75
N PRO A 186 -11.87 -28.68 -22.87
CA PRO A 186 -12.42 -28.14 -24.11
C PRO A 186 -13.74 -28.83 -24.46
N PRO A 187 -14.71 -28.08 -25.01
CA PRO A 187 -16.01 -28.66 -25.36
C PRO A 187 -15.82 -29.87 -26.28
N PRO A 188 -16.60 -30.95 -26.08
CA PRO A 188 -16.49 -32.13 -26.92
C PRO A 188 -16.81 -31.77 -28.37
N GLY A 189 -15.82 -31.88 -29.26
CA GLY A 189 -15.95 -31.59 -30.68
C GLY A 189 -14.86 -30.76 -31.33
N SER A 190 -13.87 -30.25 -30.57
CA SER A 190 -12.70 -29.62 -31.16
C SER A 190 -11.62 -30.66 -31.52
N GLU A 191 -11.83 -31.40 -32.63
CA GLU A 191 -10.76 -32.18 -33.24
C GLU A 191 -9.68 -31.22 -33.77
N PRO A 192 -8.36 -31.53 -33.56
CA PRO A 192 -7.31 -30.76 -34.19
C PRO A 192 -7.43 -30.91 -35.71
N CYS A 193 -7.59 -29.79 -36.43
CA CYS A 193 -7.47 -29.77 -37.88
C CYS A 193 -6.13 -30.35 -38.30
N SER A 194 -6.13 -31.57 -38.75
CA SER A 194 -5.05 -32.19 -39.51
C SER A 194 -5.03 -31.52 -40.87
N GLY A 195 -4.23 -30.50 -41.07
CA GLY A 195 -3.92 -29.93 -42.38
C GLY A 195 -3.02 -30.90 -43.18
N PRO A 196 -3.08 -30.85 -44.50
CA PRO A 196 -2.37 -31.74 -45.42
C PRO A 196 -0.84 -31.50 -45.41
#